data_2b592a4a6429b23e3958fe02aec306ea
#
_entry.id   2b592a4a6429b23e3958fe02aec306ea
#
_cell.length_a   1.000
_cell.length_b   1.000
_cell.length_c   1.000
_cell.angle_alpha   90.00
_cell.angle_beta   90.00
_cell.angle_gamma   90.00
#
_symmetry.space_group_name_H-M   'P 1'
#
loop_
_entity.id
_entity.type
_entity.pdbx_description
1 polymer ?
#
loop_
_entity_poly.entity_id
_entity_poly.type
_entity_poly.pdbx_seq_one_letter_code
_entity_poly.pdbx_strand_id
1 'polypeptide(L)'
;AKGAVEQMPRYTHMEGFTFRQEKRPVWADQVVWLNIFLGEEQVGNLAMLARKPAMACGIKNLAVMLFELDVDALKPFRSRTNTFTHLPEYPMTDYDISLLFDSQVKWSQMHDVIAQGIHENGLLHGADFVDEYRGKQVPAGKKSVTIRLTIGSLEKTLTSTEIEECASGVIKKLTKRLGAELRTR
;
A
#
# COMPACT_ATOMS: atom_id res chain seq x y z
N ALA A 1 -5.83 9.88 -3.06
CA ALA A 1 -5.14 10.25 -4.31
C ALA A 1 -4.25 9.11 -4.80
N LYS A 2 -3.27 8.60 -3.98
CA LYS A 2 -2.34 7.54 -4.41
C LYS A 2 -3.10 6.32 -4.94
N GLY A 3 -4.06 5.77 -4.19
CA GLY A 3 -4.84 4.61 -4.62
C GLY A 3 -5.60 4.80 -5.94
N ALA A 4 -6.04 6.02 -6.26
CA ALA A 4 -6.67 6.31 -7.56
C ALA A 4 -5.66 6.19 -8.71
N VAL A 5 -4.43 6.69 -8.51
CA VAL A 5 -3.36 6.59 -9.51
C VAL A 5 -2.89 5.14 -9.65
N GLU A 6 -2.80 4.39 -8.56
CA GLU A 6 -2.44 2.96 -8.56
C GLU A 6 -3.42 2.08 -9.37
N GLN A 7 -4.68 2.50 -9.51
CA GLN A 7 -5.65 1.76 -10.30
C GLN A 7 -5.53 2.00 -11.82
N MET A 8 -4.90 3.10 -12.25
CA MET A 8 -4.84 3.47 -13.67
C MET A 8 -4.19 2.38 -14.55
N PRO A 9 -3.05 1.77 -14.18
CA PRO A 9 -2.44 0.70 -14.99
C PRO A 9 -3.37 -0.50 -15.20
N ARG A 10 -4.25 -0.79 -14.23
CA ARG A 10 -5.22 -1.88 -14.35
C ARG A 10 -6.20 -1.64 -15.50
N TYR A 11 -6.68 -0.40 -15.67
CA TYR A 11 -7.61 -0.05 -16.75
C TYR A 11 -6.94 0.08 -18.11
N THR A 12 -5.65 0.39 -18.15
CA THR A 12 -4.88 0.54 -19.38
C THR A 12 -4.08 -0.71 -19.74
N HIS A 13 -4.24 -1.80 -18.97
CA HIS A 13 -3.52 -3.07 -19.16
C HIS A 13 -1.99 -2.92 -19.15
N MET A 14 -1.47 -1.94 -18.43
CA MET A 14 -0.02 -1.76 -18.22
C MET A 14 0.42 -2.45 -16.93
N GLU A 15 1.73 -2.56 -16.74
CA GLU A 15 2.30 -2.95 -15.45
C GLU A 15 1.98 -1.92 -14.38
N GLY A 16 2.01 -2.35 -13.12
CA GLY A 16 1.69 -1.48 -11.98
C GLY A 16 2.72 -0.35 -11.80
N PHE A 17 2.23 0.83 -11.45
CA PHE A 17 3.11 1.94 -11.07
C PHE A 17 3.81 1.65 -9.75
N THR A 18 5.09 2.05 -9.66
CA THR A 18 5.83 2.15 -8.42
C THR A 18 6.00 3.61 -8.01
N PHE A 19 6.15 3.85 -6.70
CA PHE A 19 6.19 5.19 -6.13
C PHE A 19 7.44 5.35 -5.28
N ARG A 20 8.27 6.36 -5.62
CA ARG A 20 9.54 6.63 -4.92
C ARG A 20 9.63 8.13 -4.59
N GLN A 21 10.48 8.50 -3.64
CA GLN A 21 10.80 9.89 -3.34
C GLN A 21 12.24 10.16 -3.79
N GLU A 22 12.43 10.65 -5.01
CA GLU A 22 13.76 10.93 -5.59
C GLU A 22 13.96 12.42 -5.83
N LYS A 23 13.10 13.05 -6.64
CA LYS A 23 13.21 14.46 -7.00
C LYS A 23 11.90 15.18 -6.79
N ARG A 24 11.85 16.04 -5.77
CA ARG A 24 10.64 16.79 -5.43
C ARG A 24 10.28 17.80 -6.52
N PRO A 25 9.05 17.78 -7.07
CA PRO A 25 8.56 18.83 -7.95
C PRO A 25 8.56 20.18 -7.26
N VAL A 26 8.83 21.26 -8.00
CA VAL A 26 8.92 22.63 -7.44
C VAL A 26 7.60 23.13 -6.83
N TRP A 27 6.49 22.64 -7.34
CA TRP A 27 5.14 22.98 -6.88
C TRP A 27 4.66 22.12 -5.70
N ALA A 28 5.39 21.06 -5.37
CA ALA A 28 5.00 20.09 -4.36
C ALA A 28 5.30 20.57 -2.93
N ASP A 29 4.47 20.15 -2.01
CA ASP A 29 4.70 20.24 -0.57
C ASP A 29 6.05 19.60 -0.19
N GLN A 30 6.63 20.02 0.94
CA GLN A 30 7.95 19.53 1.36
C GLN A 30 7.94 18.08 1.86
N VAL A 31 6.80 17.58 2.30
CA VAL A 31 6.67 16.27 2.95
C VAL A 31 5.85 15.30 2.10
N VAL A 32 4.77 15.78 1.46
CA VAL A 32 3.79 14.94 0.77
C VAL A 32 3.99 15.01 -0.74
N TRP A 33 4.89 14.17 -1.24
CA TRP A 33 5.17 14.04 -2.67
C TRP A 33 5.75 12.67 -3.01
N LEU A 34 5.52 12.20 -4.23
CA LEU A 34 6.01 10.95 -4.80
C LEU A 34 6.30 11.14 -6.29
N ASN A 35 7.36 10.53 -6.79
CA ASN A 35 7.53 10.32 -8.21
C ASN A 35 6.88 8.99 -8.59
N ILE A 36 6.28 8.95 -9.78
CA ILE A 36 5.60 7.79 -10.34
C ILE A 36 6.52 7.15 -11.37
N PHE A 37 6.75 5.85 -11.23
CA PHE A 37 7.59 5.08 -12.14
C PHE A 37 6.81 3.95 -12.79
N LEU A 38 7.18 3.64 -14.02
CA LEU A 38 6.81 2.42 -14.71
C LEU A 38 8.11 1.68 -15.07
N GLY A 39 8.35 0.55 -14.41
CA GLY A 39 9.69 -0.04 -14.37
C GLY A 39 10.68 0.92 -13.70
N GLU A 40 11.77 1.27 -14.40
CA GLU A 40 12.78 2.22 -13.91
C GLU A 40 12.60 3.63 -14.49
N GLU A 41 11.63 3.85 -15.36
CA GLU A 41 11.38 5.16 -15.97
C GLU A 41 10.41 5.99 -15.15
N GLN A 42 10.78 7.22 -14.83
CA GLN A 42 9.89 8.16 -14.18
C GLN A 42 8.87 8.69 -15.19
N VAL A 43 7.61 8.36 -14.98
CA VAL A 43 6.49 8.71 -15.86
C VAL A 43 5.58 9.80 -15.29
N GLY A 44 5.86 10.28 -14.07
CA GLY A 44 5.04 11.33 -13.49
C GLY A 44 5.35 11.68 -12.04
N ASN A 45 4.46 12.48 -11.48
CA ASN A 45 4.54 12.93 -10.08
C ASN A 45 3.15 12.95 -9.45
N LEU A 46 3.11 12.69 -8.15
CA LEU A 46 1.92 12.81 -7.30
C LEU A 46 2.32 13.58 -6.04
N ALA A 47 1.71 14.70 -5.75
CA ALA A 47 2.05 15.47 -4.57
C ALA A 47 0.89 16.34 -4.06
N MET A 48 0.97 16.70 -2.80
CA MET A 48 0.17 17.80 -2.28
C MET A 48 0.73 19.13 -2.80
N LEU A 49 -0.14 20.04 -3.24
CA LEU A 49 0.25 21.35 -3.69
C LEU A 49 0.81 22.16 -2.53
N ALA A 50 2.00 22.72 -2.69
CA ALA A 50 2.61 23.57 -1.68
C ALA A 50 1.78 24.84 -1.43
N ARG A 51 1.83 25.34 -0.20
CA ARG A 51 1.01 26.51 0.21
C ARG A 51 1.21 27.74 -0.67
N LYS A 52 2.45 28.06 -1.06
CA LYS A 52 2.75 29.25 -1.87
C LYS A 52 2.09 29.22 -3.24
N PRO A 53 2.26 28.17 -4.08
CA PRO A 53 1.52 28.05 -5.34
C PRO A 53 0.01 27.95 -5.15
N ALA A 54 -0.49 27.25 -4.12
CA ALA A 54 -1.92 27.20 -3.83
C ALA A 54 -2.51 28.61 -3.60
N MET A 55 -1.84 29.43 -2.81
CA MET A 55 -2.28 30.81 -2.57
C MET A 55 -2.22 31.67 -3.84
N ALA A 56 -1.21 31.48 -4.69
CA ALA A 56 -1.11 32.18 -5.98
C ALA A 56 -2.29 31.85 -6.91
N CYS A 57 -2.83 30.62 -6.81
CA CYS A 57 -4.03 30.20 -7.52
C CYS A 57 -5.35 30.55 -6.80
N GLY A 58 -5.29 31.35 -5.73
CA GLY A 58 -6.49 31.72 -4.95
C GLY A 58 -7.06 30.62 -4.06
N ILE A 59 -6.37 29.49 -3.93
CA ILE A 59 -6.80 28.34 -3.11
C ILE A 59 -6.43 28.63 -1.64
N LYS A 60 -7.45 28.80 -0.79
CA LYS A 60 -7.29 29.06 0.63
C LYS A 60 -7.92 27.93 1.44
N ASN A 61 -7.22 27.49 2.49
CA ASN A 61 -7.73 26.51 3.48
C ASN A 61 -8.13 25.13 2.91
N LEU A 62 -7.57 24.74 1.76
CA LEU A 62 -7.79 23.42 1.15
C LEU A 62 -6.46 22.72 0.94
N ALA A 63 -6.42 21.43 1.24
CA ALA A 63 -5.37 20.53 0.81
C ALA A 63 -5.71 19.98 -0.58
N VAL A 64 -4.87 20.28 -1.56
CA VAL A 64 -5.06 19.86 -2.94
C VAL A 64 -4.00 18.84 -3.29
N MET A 65 -4.43 17.65 -3.71
CA MET A 65 -3.54 16.63 -4.28
C MET A 65 -3.57 16.74 -5.80
N LEU A 66 -2.39 16.84 -6.38
CA LEU A 66 -2.19 16.86 -7.83
C LEU A 66 -1.38 15.66 -8.26
N PHE A 67 -1.67 15.14 -9.43
CA PHE A 67 -0.77 14.24 -10.15
C PHE A 67 -0.62 14.69 -11.59
N GLU A 68 0.51 14.39 -12.17
CA GLU A 68 0.81 14.57 -13.59
C GLU A 68 1.47 13.30 -14.12
N LEU A 69 1.09 12.91 -15.33
CA LEU A 69 1.69 11.78 -16.04
C LEU A 69 2.16 12.26 -17.41
N ASP A 70 3.38 11.89 -17.76
CA ASP A 70 3.92 12.06 -19.10
C ASP A 70 3.39 10.94 -19.99
N VAL A 71 2.43 11.28 -20.84
CA VAL A 71 1.79 10.31 -21.74
C VAL A 71 2.78 9.84 -22.83
N ASP A 72 3.74 10.67 -23.22
CA ASP A 72 4.74 10.29 -24.19
C ASP A 72 5.74 9.28 -23.60
N ALA A 73 6.10 9.45 -22.34
CA ALA A 73 6.90 8.47 -21.60
C ALA A 73 6.19 7.12 -21.42
N LEU A 74 4.84 7.08 -21.45
CA LEU A 74 4.08 5.84 -21.36
C LEU A 74 4.00 5.06 -22.67
N LYS A 75 4.16 5.72 -23.83
CA LYS A 75 3.99 5.10 -25.16
C LYS A 75 4.88 3.88 -25.43
N PRO A 76 6.16 3.82 -24.97
CA PRO A 76 7.02 2.66 -25.20
C PRO A 76 6.54 1.41 -24.47
N PHE A 77 5.78 1.58 -23.38
CA PHE A 77 5.33 0.47 -22.58
C PHE A 77 4.10 -0.18 -23.20
N ARG A 78 4.26 -1.45 -23.55
CA ARG A 78 3.18 -2.21 -24.18
C ARG A 78 2.10 -2.53 -23.16
N SER A 79 0.86 -2.47 -23.63
CA SER A 79 -0.26 -3.06 -22.89
C SER A 79 0.00 -4.56 -22.69
N ARG A 80 -0.11 -5.03 -21.45
CA ARG A 80 -0.02 -6.46 -21.14
C ARG A 80 -1.19 -7.21 -21.77
N THR A 81 -0.92 -8.39 -22.30
CA THR A 81 -1.99 -9.31 -22.71
C THR A 81 -2.67 -9.87 -21.47
N ASN A 82 -4.00 -9.80 -21.41
CA ASN A 82 -4.73 -10.45 -20.35
C ASN A 82 -4.57 -11.97 -20.49
N THR A 83 -3.93 -12.57 -19.52
CA THR A 83 -3.83 -14.04 -19.43
C THR A 83 -4.99 -14.52 -18.55
N PHE A 84 -5.74 -15.50 -19.04
CA PHE A 84 -6.77 -16.14 -18.23
C PHE A 84 -6.10 -16.83 -17.03
N THR A 85 -6.54 -16.46 -15.84
CA THR A 85 -6.16 -17.15 -14.61
C THR A 85 -7.39 -17.85 -14.08
N HIS A 86 -7.29 -19.16 -13.82
CA HIS A 86 -8.36 -19.91 -13.20
C HIS A 86 -8.73 -19.28 -11.86
N LEU A 87 -10.03 -19.14 -11.61
CA LEU A 87 -10.51 -18.76 -10.29
C LEU A 87 -10.12 -19.86 -9.29
N PRO A 88 -9.76 -19.48 -8.06
CA PRO A 88 -9.51 -20.45 -7.00
C PRO A 88 -10.74 -21.33 -6.78
N GLU A 89 -10.56 -22.65 -6.75
CA GLU A 89 -11.65 -23.60 -6.46
C GLU A 89 -12.08 -23.55 -4.99
N TYR A 90 -11.16 -23.14 -4.12
CA TYR A 90 -11.40 -23.02 -2.67
C TYR A 90 -11.50 -21.56 -2.25
N PRO A 91 -12.34 -21.24 -1.26
CA PRO A 91 -12.57 -19.86 -0.84
C PRO A 91 -11.32 -19.25 -0.18
N MET A 92 -11.04 -18.01 -0.54
CA MET A 92 -10.09 -17.15 0.19
C MET A 92 -10.84 -16.48 1.34
N THR A 93 -10.16 -16.28 2.47
CA THR A 93 -10.73 -15.66 3.66
C THR A 93 -9.96 -14.38 3.96
N ASP A 94 -10.70 -13.30 4.17
CA ASP A 94 -10.15 -12.04 4.67
C ASP A 94 -10.04 -12.10 6.20
N TYR A 95 -8.85 -11.83 6.72
CA TYR A 95 -8.56 -11.85 8.15
C TYR A 95 -7.92 -10.52 8.57
N ASP A 96 -8.63 -9.75 9.38
CA ASP A 96 -8.17 -8.43 9.81
C ASP A 96 -7.33 -8.53 11.10
N ILE A 97 -6.13 -7.96 11.07
CA ILE A 97 -5.24 -7.82 12.23
C ILE A 97 -5.06 -6.34 12.58
N SER A 98 -5.13 -6.00 13.85
CA SER A 98 -4.87 -4.63 14.33
C SER A 98 -3.64 -4.63 15.23
N LEU A 99 -2.62 -3.87 14.82
CA LEU A 99 -1.33 -3.81 15.47
C LEU A 99 -0.94 -2.37 15.81
N LEU A 100 -0.22 -2.21 16.89
CA LEU A 100 0.41 -0.95 17.27
C LEU A 100 1.83 -0.89 16.70
N PHE A 101 2.15 0.21 16.04
CA PHE A 101 3.46 0.52 15.50
C PHE A 101 3.96 1.86 16.03
N ASP A 102 5.26 2.09 15.96
CA ASP A 102 5.80 3.43 16.08
C ASP A 102 5.18 4.35 15.00
N SER A 103 4.92 5.60 15.35
CA SER A 103 4.29 6.57 14.45
C SER A 103 5.06 6.83 13.16
N GLN A 104 6.38 6.58 13.16
CA GLN A 104 7.27 6.78 12.02
C GLN A 104 7.27 5.60 11.03
N VAL A 105 6.82 4.41 11.44
CA VAL A 105 6.79 3.22 10.56
C VAL A 105 5.80 3.47 9.43
N LYS A 106 6.29 3.40 8.18
CA LYS A 106 5.47 3.63 6.97
C LYS A 106 4.75 2.34 6.56
N TRP A 107 3.61 2.49 5.88
CA TRP A 107 2.90 1.36 5.29
C TRP A 107 3.78 0.54 4.35
N SER A 108 4.62 1.18 3.53
CA SER A 108 5.55 0.46 2.64
C SER A 108 6.45 -0.53 3.38
N GLN A 109 6.97 -0.15 4.54
CA GLN A 109 7.82 -1.03 5.35
C GLN A 109 7.03 -2.24 5.91
N MET A 110 5.77 -2.02 6.32
CA MET A 110 4.88 -3.11 6.75
C MET A 110 4.58 -4.05 5.59
N HIS A 111 4.20 -3.49 4.45
CA HIS A 111 3.89 -4.23 3.24
C HIS A 111 5.08 -5.06 2.75
N ASP A 112 6.30 -4.49 2.76
CA ASP A 112 7.51 -5.21 2.34
C ASP A 112 7.80 -6.43 3.23
N VAL A 113 7.57 -6.30 4.55
CA VAL A 113 7.71 -7.44 5.48
C VAL A 113 6.67 -8.52 5.21
N ILE A 114 5.43 -8.12 4.90
CA ILE A 114 4.33 -9.05 4.61
C ILE A 114 4.54 -9.71 3.25
N ALA A 115 4.94 -8.94 2.22
CA ALA A 115 5.18 -9.44 0.87
C ALA A 115 6.23 -10.56 0.83
N GLN A 116 7.29 -10.46 1.64
CA GLN A 116 8.24 -11.56 1.82
C GLN A 116 7.56 -12.82 2.39
N GLY A 117 6.55 -12.64 3.25
CA GLY A 117 5.76 -13.75 3.80
C GLY A 117 4.85 -14.42 2.78
N ILE A 118 4.35 -13.68 1.79
CA ILE A 118 3.52 -14.22 0.70
C ILE A 118 4.32 -15.28 -0.09
N HIS A 119 5.56 -14.99 -0.43
CA HIS A 119 6.42 -15.91 -1.17
C HIS A 119 6.83 -17.16 -0.37
N GLU A 120 6.86 -17.08 0.96
CA GLU A 120 7.34 -18.17 1.81
C GLU A 120 6.24 -19.14 2.24
N ASN A 121 5.00 -18.67 2.37
CA ASN A 121 3.96 -19.41 3.09
C ASN A 121 2.87 -20.05 2.18
N GLY A 122 2.80 -19.76 0.90
CA GLY A 122 1.83 -20.34 -0.03
C GLY A 122 0.33 -20.17 0.33
N LEU A 123 0.02 -19.83 1.60
CA LEU A 123 -1.34 -19.60 2.09
C LEU A 123 -1.72 -18.12 2.18
N LEU A 124 -0.74 -17.23 2.25
CA LEU A 124 -0.96 -15.78 2.26
C LEU A 124 -0.91 -15.26 0.83
N HIS A 125 -2.01 -14.72 0.33
CA HIS A 125 -2.16 -14.24 -1.05
C HIS A 125 -2.11 -12.73 -1.19
N GLY A 126 -2.41 -11.99 -0.12
CA GLY A 126 -2.44 -10.53 -0.16
C GLY A 126 -2.47 -9.87 1.21
N ALA A 127 -2.17 -8.58 1.21
CA ALA A 127 -2.32 -7.73 2.39
C ALA A 127 -2.71 -6.32 1.97
N ASP A 128 -3.82 -5.83 2.51
CA ASP A 128 -4.35 -4.51 2.24
C ASP A 128 -4.37 -3.63 3.49
N PHE A 129 -4.11 -2.35 3.28
CA PHE A 129 -4.27 -1.34 4.32
C PHE A 129 -5.76 -1.05 4.49
N VAL A 130 -6.28 -1.23 5.71
CA VAL A 130 -7.68 -0.94 6.03
C VAL A 130 -7.81 0.43 6.69
N ASP A 131 -7.11 0.65 7.80
CA ASP A 131 -7.26 1.87 8.60
C ASP A 131 -6.00 2.17 9.43
N GLU A 132 -5.81 3.45 9.74
CA GLU A 132 -4.80 3.94 10.68
C GLU A 132 -5.49 4.86 11.71
N TYR A 133 -5.38 4.51 12.99
CA TYR A 133 -5.94 5.29 14.08
C TYR A 133 -4.85 5.87 14.99
N ARG A 134 -4.97 7.17 15.24
CA ARG A 134 -4.15 7.93 16.18
C ARG A 134 -5.08 8.67 17.13
N GLY A 135 -5.26 8.18 18.33
CA GLY A 135 -6.20 8.78 19.28
C GLY A 135 -5.92 8.38 20.73
N LYS A 136 -6.80 8.77 21.63
CA LYS A 136 -6.63 8.63 23.09
C LYS A 136 -6.36 7.20 23.57
N GLN A 137 -6.75 6.19 22.79
CA GLN A 137 -6.55 4.78 23.13
C GLN A 137 -5.24 4.19 22.59
N VAL A 138 -4.41 5.01 21.92
CA VAL A 138 -3.10 4.61 21.40
C VAL A 138 -2.03 5.33 22.20
N PRO A 139 -0.99 4.64 22.69
CA PRO A 139 0.11 5.26 23.42
C PRO A 139 0.77 6.40 22.64
N ALA A 140 1.26 7.42 23.35
CA ALA A 140 1.99 8.51 22.72
C ALA A 140 3.18 7.99 21.89
N GLY A 141 3.37 8.53 20.69
CA GLY A 141 4.42 8.11 19.76
C GLY A 141 4.07 6.85 18.94
N LYS A 142 2.92 6.22 19.17
CA LYS A 142 2.45 5.05 18.41
C LYS A 142 1.22 5.37 17.56
N LYS A 143 0.92 4.44 16.66
CA LYS A 143 -0.30 4.38 15.85
C LYS A 143 -0.83 2.96 15.79
N SER A 144 -2.14 2.81 15.71
CA SER A 144 -2.80 1.54 15.43
C SER A 144 -3.04 1.43 13.93
N VAL A 145 -2.62 0.31 13.34
CA VAL A 145 -2.87 0.03 11.92
C VAL A 145 -3.64 -1.27 11.82
N THR A 146 -4.73 -1.24 11.05
CA THR A 146 -5.50 -2.43 10.70
C THR A 146 -5.11 -2.87 9.31
N ILE A 147 -4.72 -4.13 9.20
CA ILE A 147 -4.25 -4.77 7.97
C ILE A 147 -5.17 -5.93 7.68
N ARG A 148 -5.70 -6.01 6.48
CA ARG A 148 -6.45 -7.16 5.97
C ARG A 148 -5.52 -8.11 5.28
N LEU A 149 -5.49 -9.35 5.72
CA LEU A 149 -4.76 -10.45 5.12
C LEU A 149 -5.73 -11.31 4.31
N THR A 150 -5.43 -11.57 3.04
CA THR A 150 -6.17 -12.55 2.25
C THR A 150 -5.45 -13.88 2.34
N ILE A 151 -6.08 -14.84 3.02
CA ILE A 151 -5.52 -16.17 3.35
C ILE A 151 -6.36 -17.26 2.70
N GLY A 152 -5.72 -18.23 2.06
CA GLY A 152 -6.39 -19.35 1.44
C GLY A 152 -5.42 -20.42 0.95
N SER A 153 -5.95 -21.48 0.37
CA SER A 153 -5.18 -22.53 -0.28
C SER A 153 -5.78 -22.82 -1.66
N LEU A 154 -4.93 -23.17 -2.61
CA LEU A 154 -5.36 -23.62 -3.94
C LEU A 154 -5.73 -25.11 -3.96
N GLU A 155 -5.48 -25.85 -2.86
CA GLU A 155 -5.63 -27.30 -2.79
C GLU A 155 -6.79 -27.75 -1.89
N LYS A 156 -7.18 -26.92 -0.90
CA LYS A 156 -8.22 -27.26 0.08
C LYS A 156 -8.82 -26.04 0.75
N THR A 157 -10.00 -26.20 1.34
CA THR A 157 -10.56 -25.20 2.28
C THR A 157 -9.76 -25.25 3.58
N LEU A 158 -9.31 -24.08 4.06
CA LEU A 158 -8.57 -23.94 5.31
C LEU A 158 -9.51 -23.98 6.52
N THR A 159 -9.03 -24.57 7.60
CA THR A 159 -9.67 -24.50 8.92
C THR A 159 -9.38 -23.15 9.59
N SER A 160 -10.19 -22.77 10.57
CA SER A 160 -9.95 -21.53 11.36
C SER A 160 -8.57 -21.54 12.03
N THR A 161 -8.12 -22.70 12.49
CA THR A 161 -6.79 -22.84 13.13
C THR A 161 -5.66 -22.57 12.12
N GLU A 162 -5.75 -23.09 10.90
CA GLU A 162 -4.74 -22.85 9.86
C GLU A 162 -4.68 -21.36 9.46
N ILE A 163 -5.83 -20.68 9.40
CA ILE A 163 -5.93 -19.24 9.13
C ILE A 163 -5.27 -18.43 10.27
N GLU A 164 -5.57 -18.76 11.52
CA GLU A 164 -5.01 -18.11 12.70
C GLU A 164 -3.49 -18.34 12.81
N GLU A 165 -2.99 -19.52 12.49
CA GLU A 165 -1.57 -19.82 12.45
C GLU A 165 -0.84 -19.01 11.39
N CYS A 166 -1.42 -18.89 10.19
CA CYS A 166 -0.90 -18.04 9.12
C CYS A 166 -0.82 -16.58 9.56
N ALA A 167 -1.91 -16.03 10.10
CA ALA A 167 -1.96 -14.65 10.62
C ALA A 167 -0.95 -14.43 11.75
N SER A 168 -0.83 -15.38 12.69
CA SER A 168 0.16 -15.33 13.78
C SER A 168 1.58 -15.32 13.25
N GLY A 169 1.88 -16.03 12.18
CA GLY A 169 3.17 -15.98 11.49
C GLY A 169 3.51 -14.60 10.97
N VAL A 170 2.53 -13.92 10.36
CA VAL A 170 2.68 -12.53 9.88
C VAL A 170 2.91 -11.57 11.06
N ILE A 171 2.12 -11.69 12.12
CA ILE A 171 2.25 -10.87 13.33
C ILE A 171 3.66 -11.01 13.92
N LYS A 172 4.16 -12.23 14.07
CA LYS A 172 5.52 -12.50 14.58
C LYS A 172 6.62 -11.83 13.73
N LYS A 173 6.48 -11.85 12.40
CA LYS A 173 7.41 -11.19 11.48
C LYS A 173 7.38 -9.66 11.64
N LEU A 174 6.18 -9.07 11.71
CA LEU A 174 6.00 -7.63 11.92
C LEU A 174 6.54 -7.19 13.29
N THR A 175 6.28 -7.98 14.34
CA THR A 175 6.85 -7.73 15.69
C THR A 175 8.37 -7.76 15.67
N LYS A 176 8.96 -8.80 15.07
CA LYS A 176 10.42 -8.96 15.03
C LYS A 176 11.13 -7.88 14.23
N ARG A 177 10.55 -7.42 13.11
CA ARG A 177 11.22 -6.50 12.18
C ARG A 177 10.87 -5.03 12.41
N LEU A 178 9.66 -4.74 12.84
CA LEU A 178 9.14 -3.37 12.98
C LEU A 178 8.68 -3.03 14.40
N GLY A 179 8.87 -3.92 15.37
CA GLY A 179 8.45 -3.70 16.75
C GLY A 179 6.93 -3.60 16.92
N ALA A 180 6.16 -4.29 16.05
CA ALA A 180 4.71 -4.31 16.16
C ALA A 180 4.26 -4.97 17.46
N GLU A 181 3.20 -4.43 18.08
CA GLU A 181 2.57 -4.99 19.29
C GLU A 181 1.09 -5.27 18.99
N LEU A 182 0.56 -6.37 19.52
CA LEU A 182 -0.87 -6.63 19.43
C LEU A 182 -1.65 -5.56 20.19
N ARG A 183 -2.67 -5.01 19.55
CA ARG A 183 -3.61 -4.12 20.24
C ARG A 183 -4.52 -4.96 21.13
N THR A 184 -4.24 -5.01 22.42
CA THR A 184 -5.18 -5.50 23.43
C THR A 184 -6.35 -4.52 23.54
N ARG A 185 -7.58 -5.06 23.49
CA ARG A 185 -8.81 -4.28 23.72
C ARG A 185 -8.91 -3.80 25.14
#